data_7f3fbeefd23f6cd2f05ad16c5d7c3aff
#
_entry.id   7f3fbeefd23f6cd2f05ad16c5d7c3aff
#
_cell.length_a   1.000
_cell.length_b   1.000
_cell.length_c   1.000
_cell.angle_alpha   90.00
_cell.angle_beta   90.00
_cell.angle_gamma   90.00
#
_symmetry.space_group_name_H-M   'P 1'
#
loop_
_entity.id
_entity.type
_entity.pdbx_description
1 polymer ?
#
loop_
_entity_poly.entity_id
_entity_poly.type
_entity_poly.pdbx_seq_one_letter_code
_entity_poly.pdbx_strand_id
1 'polypeptide(L)'
;MELTPIYKRVIGLDVHQAQVTACALIEQADGTLIVERREFGGFKKDRKALAEWARGLAPDLVVMESTGIYWKSPFAALESVGIVAWVVNARHVKAVPGRKTDVADAQWLATLARSGLLRASFIAKADMRNLRHIARQRQKLGGMLASEKNRLHKLLTDAGIRLGVVVSDLHGQSARAMVKAMIAGKSISAVLDLASTRLRANREEIFEALQAEELTAAHRFCLDEIMKHIEEIEARMTRFDQELLRCLIEAGHEWSLQLLQTLPGVDVIGAAMLLVEIGDDMNVFCSAQRLASWVGLCQGNNESAGKRKSGRIRKGNAWVRRLLCEFAQAASRSRCALRGKFQALTVRKGHKRSIVALGHKMLRTIYAMLSKKTHYVDKTVDYEALMVARNAPRWLQMLVKHGFITATA
;
A
#
# COMPACT_ATOMS: atom_id res chain seq x y z
N MET A 1 -14.56 -17.22 -37.03
CA MET A 1 -14.62 -15.75 -36.87
C MET A 1 -13.18 -15.27 -36.75
N GLU A 2 -12.60 -14.75 -37.81
CA GLU A 2 -11.26 -14.16 -37.77
C GLU A 2 -11.37 -12.83 -37.00
N LEU A 3 -10.61 -12.72 -35.91
CA LEU A 3 -10.56 -11.49 -35.14
C LEU A 3 -9.75 -10.44 -35.93
N THR A 4 -10.39 -9.36 -36.34
CA THR A 4 -9.70 -8.22 -36.97
C THR A 4 -8.67 -7.67 -36.00
N PRO A 5 -7.40 -7.55 -36.38
CA PRO A 5 -6.36 -7.03 -35.49
C PRO A 5 -6.60 -5.54 -35.17
N ILE A 6 -6.43 -5.18 -33.90
CA ILE A 6 -6.55 -3.78 -33.46
C ILE A 6 -5.26 -3.03 -33.76
N TYR A 7 -4.13 -3.71 -33.67
CA TYR A 7 -2.79 -3.16 -33.93
C TYR A 7 -2.14 -3.89 -35.08
N LYS A 8 -1.50 -3.17 -35.99
CA LYS A 8 -0.82 -3.72 -37.18
C LYS A 8 0.63 -4.07 -36.91
N ARG A 9 1.30 -3.31 -36.02
CA ARG A 9 2.74 -3.42 -35.74
C ARG A 9 2.95 -3.57 -34.24
N VAL A 10 3.18 -4.78 -33.78
CA VAL A 10 3.28 -5.08 -32.34
C VAL A 10 4.57 -5.84 -32.03
N ILE A 11 5.24 -5.46 -30.95
CA ILE A 11 6.39 -6.18 -30.41
C ILE A 11 6.04 -6.76 -29.06
N GLY A 12 6.20 -8.06 -28.90
CA GLY A 12 6.15 -8.75 -27.61
C GLY A 12 7.55 -8.96 -27.06
N LEU A 13 7.72 -8.72 -25.76
CA LEU A 13 8.99 -8.92 -25.06
C LEU A 13 8.81 -9.93 -23.91
N ASP A 14 9.56 -11.01 -23.95
CA ASP A 14 9.78 -11.87 -22.81
C ASP A 14 11.05 -11.44 -22.10
N VAL A 15 10.92 -10.98 -20.83
CA VAL A 15 11.98 -10.27 -20.12
C VAL A 15 12.47 -11.09 -18.95
N HIS A 16 13.76 -11.48 -19.01
CA HIS A 16 14.52 -12.11 -17.96
C HIS A 16 15.64 -11.20 -17.41
N GLN A 17 16.35 -11.66 -16.40
CA GLN A 17 17.45 -10.90 -15.80
C GLN A 17 18.62 -10.67 -16.77
N ALA A 18 19.02 -11.70 -17.49
CA ALA A 18 20.21 -11.69 -18.35
C ALA A 18 19.87 -11.41 -19.82
N GLN A 19 18.61 -11.59 -20.23
CA GLN A 19 18.22 -11.62 -21.63
C GLN A 19 16.80 -11.09 -21.80
N VAL A 20 16.55 -10.50 -22.97
CA VAL A 20 15.22 -10.10 -23.45
C VAL A 20 15.01 -10.74 -24.82
N THR A 21 14.01 -11.60 -24.93
CA THR A 21 13.56 -12.16 -26.21
C THR A 21 12.45 -11.28 -26.76
N ALA A 22 12.62 -10.78 -27.98
CA ALA A 22 11.69 -9.91 -28.67
C ALA A 22 11.11 -10.61 -29.89
N CYS A 23 9.80 -10.44 -30.11
CA CYS A 23 9.11 -10.87 -31.32
C CYS A 23 8.26 -9.74 -31.87
N ALA A 24 8.56 -9.28 -33.08
CA ALA A 24 7.78 -8.29 -33.81
C ALA A 24 6.83 -8.99 -34.77
N LEU A 25 5.55 -8.59 -34.74
CA LEU A 25 4.51 -8.95 -35.69
C LEU A 25 4.16 -7.70 -36.49
N ILE A 26 4.44 -7.70 -37.78
CA ILE A 26 4.26 -6.55 -38.67
C ILE A 26 3.37 -6.93 -39.86
N GLU A 27 2.17 -6.33 -39.91
CA GLU A 27 1.26 -6.51 -41.03
C GLU A 27 1.68 -5.60 -42.16
N GLN A 28 1.86 -6.18 -43.35
CA GLN A 28 2.18 -5.46 -44.59
C GLN A 28 0.92 -4.91 -45.24
N ALA A 29 1.09 -4.06 -46.26
CA ALA A 29 -0.02 -3.46 -47.01
C ALA A 29 -0.91 -4.50 -47.73
N ASP A 30 -0.36 -5.65 -48.10
CA ASP A 30 -1.05 -6.79 -48.69
C ASP A 30 -1.73 -7.72 -47.70
N GLY A 31 -1.67 -7.41 -46.39
CA GLY A 31 -2.22 -8.23 -45.30
C GLY A 31 -1.30 -9.37 -44.84
N THR A 32 -0.14 -9.58 -45.45
CA THR A 32 0.83 -10.59 -45.01
C THR A 32 1.45 -10.19 -43.67
N LEU A 33 1.74 -11.19 -42.81
CA LEU A 33 2.32 -10.97 -41.52
C LEU A 33 3.80 -11.35 -41.51
N ILE A 34 4.68 -10.37 -41.34
CA ILE A 34 6.10 -10.60 -41.09
C ILE A 34 6.33 -10.85 -39.60
N VAL A 35 7.08 -11.89 -39.29
CA VAL A 35 7.47 -12.26 -37.93
C VAL A 35 8.99 -12.12 -37.82
N GLU A 36 9.46 -11.13 -37.07
CA GLU A 36 10.88 -10.95 -36.78
C GLU A 36 11.18 -11.26 -35.31
N ARG A 37 12.21 -12.07 -35.05
CA ARG A 37 12.63 -12.41 -33.69
C ARG A 37 14.05 -11.96 -33.46
N ARG A 38 14.30 -11.36 -32.29
CA ARG A 38 15.66 -10.98 -31.84
C ARG A 38 15.84 -11.27 -30.35
N GLU A 39 17.08 -11.50 -30.00
CA GLU A 39 17.50 -11.63 -28.61
C GLU A 39 18.47 -10.49 -28.27
N PHE A 40 18.29 -9.93 -27.08
CA PHE A 40 19.13 -8.86 -26.54
C PHE A 40 19.61 -9.24 -25.15
N GLY A 41 20.85 -8.87 -24.81
CA GLY A 41 21.37 -9.06 -23.46
C GLY A 41 20.73 -8.13 -22.43
N GLY A 42 21.09 -8.33 -21.16
CA GLY A 42 20.57 -7.55 -20.03
C GLY A 42 21.34 -6.25 -19.74
N PHE A 43 22.43 -5.93 -20.45
CA PHE A 43 23.24 -4.76 -20.18
C PHE A 43 22.66 -3.47 -20.80
N LYS A 44 23.20 -2.33 -20.39
CA LYS A 44 22.72 -1.01 -20.88
C LYS A 44 22.84 -0.87 -22.40
N LYS A 45 23.94 -1.36 -23.00
CA LYS A 45 24.17 -1.36 -24.45
C LYS A 45 23.07 -2.15 -25.19
N ASP A 46 22.70 -3.29 -24.65
CA ASP A 46 21.74 -4.20 -25.27
C ASP A 46 20.30 -3.62 -25.20
N ARG A 47 19.95 -2.98 -24.07
CA ARG A 47 18.68 -2.26 -23.95
C ARG A 47 18.58 -1.04 -24.87
N LYS A 48 19.70 -0.34 -25.14
CA LYS A 48 19.75 0.70 -26.17
C LYS A 48 19.52 0.10 -27.56
N ALA A 49 20.21 -1.00 -27.88
CA ALA A 49 20.02 -1.71 -29.15
C ALA A 49 18.58 -2.20 -29.33
N LEU A 50 17.94 -2.73 -28.26
CA LEU A 50 16.51 -3.07 -28.26
C LEU A 50 15.63 -1.86 -28.58
N ALA A 51 15.88 -0.72 -27.94
CA ALA A 51 15.07 0.49 -28.12
C ALA A 51 15.26 1.07 -29.55
N GLU A 52 16.47 1.07 -30.07
CA GLU A 52 16.76 1.51 -31.45
C GLU A 52 16.16 0.58 -32.49
N TRP A 53 16.27 -0.73 -32.33
CA TRP A 53 15.64 -1.72 -33.17
C TRP A 53 14.11 -1.55 -33.17
N ALA A 54 13.50 -1.44 -32.00
CA ALA A 54 12.07 -1.22 -31.88
C ALA A 54 11.64 0.09 -32.57
N ARG A 55 12.42 1.19 -32.39
CA ARG A 55 12.14 2.48 -33.05
C ARG A 55 12.19 2.36 -34.57
N GLY A 56 13.15 1.61 -35.11
CA GLY A 56 13.26 1.35 -36.54
C GLY A 56 12.07 0.61 -37.13
N LEU A 57 11.39 -0.21 -36.33
CA LEU A 57 10.18 -0.92 -36.73
C LEU A 57 8.90 -0.08 -36.58
N ALA A 58 8.95 1.10 -35.95
CA ALA A 58 7.82 1.99 -35.69
C ALA A 58 6.55 1.24 -35.21
N PRO A 59 6.60 0.53 -34.04
CA PRO A 59 5.48 -0.26 -33.58
C PRO A 59 4.33 0.62 -33.05
N ASP A 60 3.09 0.18 -33.26
CA ASP A 60 1.91 0.75 -32.60
C ASP A 60 1.96 0.52 -31.09
N LEU A 61 2.53 -0.64 -30.69
CA LEU A 61 2.59 -1.07 -29.30
C LEU A 61 3.74 -2.06 -29.05
N VAL A 62 4.46 -1.85 -27.95
CA VAL A 62 5.35 -2.86 -27.36
C VAL A 62 4.72 -3.41 -26.08
N VAL A 63 4.69 -4.72 -25.90
CA VAL A 63 4.10 -5.36 -24.73
C VAL A 63 5.08 -6.28 -24.02
N MET A 64 5.10 -6.23 -22.68
CA MET A 64 5.93 -7.11 -21.84
C MET A 64 5.19 -7.56 -20.59
N GLU A 65 5.55 -8.74 -20.07
CA GLU A 65 4.96 -9.25 -18.84
C GLU A 65 5.62 -8.64 -17.60
N SER A 66 4.82 -8.41 -16.54
CA SER A 66 5.27 -7.85 -15.26
C SER A 66 5.98 -8.88 -14.37
N THR A 67 6.96 -9.62 -14.91
CA THR A 67 7.72 -10.62 -14.17
C THR A 67 8.78 -9.95 -13.29
N GLY A 68 8.64 -10.05 -11.97
CA GLY A 68 9.58 -9.48 -11.00
C GLY A 68 9.81 -7.98 -11.17
N ILE A 69 11.08 -7.57 -11.26
CA ILE A 69 11.52 -6.18 -11.47
C ILE A 69 12.18 -5.97 -12.84
N TYR A 70 12.39 -7.03 -13.60
CA TYR A 70 13.24 -7.03 -14.80
C TYR A 70 12.67 -6.20 -15.94
N TRP A 71 11.34 -6.09 -16.04
CA TRP A 71 10.66 -5.27 -17.03
C TRP A 71 10.99 -3.76 -16.94
N LYS A 72 11.43 -3.26 -15.77
CA LYS A 72 11.61 -1.81 -15.54
C LYS A 72 12.66 -1.19 -16.44
N SER A 73 13.78 -1.86 -16.67
CA SER A 73 14.87 -1.31 -17.45
C SER A 73 14.62 -1.34 -18.95
N PRO A 74 14.07 -2.41 -19.57
CA PRO A 74 13.61 -2.37 -20.95
C PRO A 74 12.49 -1.35 -21.16
N PHE A 75 11.51 -1.28 -20.25
CA PHE A 75 10.45 -0.27 -20.32
C PHE A 75 10.99 1.17 -20.35
N ALA A 76 11.93 1.49 -19.44
CA ALA A 76 12.55 2.81 -19.42
C ALA A 76 13.35 3.14 -20.68
N ALA A 77 14.01 2.14 -21.29
CA ALA A 77 14.74 2.32 -22.55
C ALA A 77 13.77 2.61 -23.72
N LEU A 78 12.63 1.92 -23.81
CA LEU A 78 11.59 2.18 -24.80
C LEU A 78 10.92 3.55 -24.60
N GLU A 79 10.59 3.86 -23.35
CA GLU A 79 10.01 5.17 -22.97
C GLU A 79 10.93 6.33 -23.37
N SER A 80 12.26 6.18 -23.20
CA SER A 80 13.24 7.21 -23.52
C SER A 80 13.33 7.56 -25.01
N VAL A 81 12.87 6.67 -25.89
CA VAL A 81 12.79 6.88 -27.34
C VAL A 81 11.35 7.12 -27.85
N GLY A 82 10.41 7.37 -26.92
CA GLY A 82 9.03 7.74 -27.23
C GLY A 82 8.12 6.57 -27.66
N ILE A 83 8.54 5.31 -27.44
CA ILE A 83 7.75 4.14 -27.81
C ILE A 83 6.66 3.87 -26.76
N VAL A 84 5.42 3.63 -27.21
CA VAL A 84 4.31 3.21 -26.36
C VAL A 84 4.54 1.75 -25.92
N ALA A 85 4.77 1.55 -24.62
CA ALA A 85 5.00 0.24 -24.06
C ALA A 85 3.97 -0.09 -22.95
N TRP A 86 3.42 -1.30 -23.00
CA TRP A 86 2.53 -1.83 -21.97
C TRP A 86 3.23 -2.90 -21.14
N VAL A 87 3.06 -2.80 -19.84
CA VAL A 87 3.38 -3.89 -18.91
C VAL A 87 2.08 -4.58 -18.54
N VAL A 88 1.97 -5.88 -18.77
CA VAL A 88 0.76 -6.65 -18.56
C VAL A 88 0.91 -7.62 -17.40
N ASN A 89 -0.20 -7.95 -16.75
CA ASN A 89 -0.19 -8.85 -15.61
C ASN A 89 -0.10 -10.32 -16.07
N ALA A 90 0.92 -11.05 -15.60
CA ALA A 90 1.15 -12.47 -15.88
C ALA A 90 -0.10 -13.36 -15.72
N ARG A 91 -0.92 -13.09 -14.70
CA ARG A 91 -2.16 -13.85 -14.48
C ARG A 91 -3.21 -13.59 -15.54
N HIS A 92 -3.23 -12.38 -16.09
CA HIS A 92 -4.16 -12.04 -17.15
C HIS A 92 -3.77 -12.73 -18.45
N VAL A 93 -2.48 -12.71 -18.77
CA VAL A 93 -1.94 -13.44 -19.93
C VAL A 93 -2.25 -14.94 -19.85
N LYS A 94 -2.02 -15.55 -18.67
CA LYS A 94 -2.30 -16.99 -18.42
C LYS A 94 -3.78 -17.35 -18.42
N ALA A 95 -4.67 -16.40 -18.23
CA ALA A 95 -6.11 -16.62 -18.19
C ALA A 95 -6.77 -16.56 -19.58
N VAL A 96 -6.05 -16.11 -20.61
CA VAL A 96 -6.56 -16.09 -21.98
C VAL A 96 -6.50 -17.52 -22.55
N PRO A 97 -7.64 -18.11 -22.96
CA PRO A 97 -7.67 -19.45 -23.54
C PRO A 97 -6.87 -19.45 -24.85
N GLY A 98 -6.02 -20.44 -25.01
CA GLY A 98 -5.24 -20.64 -26.22
C GLY A 98 -4.24 -21.77 -26.03
N ARG A 99 -3.84 -22.44 -27.09
CA ARG A 99 -2.80 -23.46 -27.03
C ARG A 99 -1.45 -22.77 -26.79
N LYS A 100 -0.81 -23.07 -25.70
CA LYS A 100 0.61 -22.90 -25.51
C LYS A 100 1.31 -23.97 -26.37
N THR A 101 1.42 -23.71 -27.67
CA THR A 101 2.33 -24.46 -28.54
C THR A 101 3.74 -23.88 -28.29
N ASP A 102 4.79 -24.49 -28.83
CA ASP A 102 6.21 -24.08 -28.78
C ASP A 102 6.51 -22.66 -29.34
N VAL A 103 5.50 -21.78 -29.34
CA VAL A 103 5.57 -20.38 -29.68
C VAL A 103 6.22 -19.67 -28.51
N ALA A 104 7.36 -19.03 -28.74
CA ALA A 104 8.06 -18.23 -27.76
C ALA A 104 7.10 -17.30 -27.02
N ASP A 105 7.21 -17.19 -25.70
CA ASP A 105 6.33 -16.37 -24.86
C ASP A 105 6.22 -14.91 -25.37
N ALA A 106 7.28 -14.38 -25.99
CA ALA A 106 7.28 -13.08 -26.64
C ALA A 106 6.30 -13.00 -27.84
N GLN A 107 6.24 -14.03 -28.71
CA GLN A 107 5.31 -14.05 -29.84
C GLN A 107 3.87 -14.18 -29.36
N TRP A 108 3.61 -14.97 -28.32
CA TRP A 108 2.29 -15.07 -27.72
C TRP A 108 1.80 -13.74 -27.18
N LEU A 109 2.66 -12.99 -26.46
CA LEU A 109 2.35 -11.65 -25.99
C LEU A 109 2.01 -10.70 -27.15
N ALA A 110 2.80 -10.71 -28.22
CA ALA A 110 2.54 -9.90 -29.40
C ALA A 110 1.21 -10.26 -30.06
N THR A 111 0.89 -11.56 -30.21
CA THR A 111 -0.38 -12.05 -30.77
C THR A 111 -1.59 -11.61 -29.93
N LEU A 112 -1.53 -11.76 -28.63
CA LEU A 112 -2.59 -11.33 -27.74
C LEU A 112 -2.79 -9.81 -27.76
N ALA A 113 -1.69 -9.04 -27.80
CA ALA A 113 -1.76 -7.58 -27.89
C ALA A 113 -2.35 -7.13 -29.21
N ARG A 114 -1.92 -7.73 -30.34
CA ARG A 114 -2.45 -7.46 -31.68
C ARG A 114 -3.97 -7.64 -31.73
N SER A 115 -4.50 -8.65 -31.08
CA SER A 115 -5.93 -8.95 -31.00
C SER A 115 -6.68 -8.14 -29.92
N GLY A 116 -6.02 -7.21 -29.21
CA GLY A 116 -6.65 -6.41 -28.15
C GLY A 116 -7.06 -7.16 -26.89
N LEU A 117 -6.55 -8.38 -26.69
CA LEU A 117 -6.89 -9.24 -25.56
C LEU A 117 -6.13 -8.91 -24.27
N LEU A 118 -5.16 -7.99 -24.34
CA LEU A 118 -4.37 -7.57 -23.19
C LEU A 118 -4.81 -6.20 -22.65
N ARG A 119 -4.57 -5.99 -21.36
CA ARG A 119 -4.81 -4.71 -20.67
C ARG A 119 -3.54 -4.23 -20.02
N ALA A 120 -3.18 -2.99 -20.28
CA ALA A 120 -2.04 -2.34 -19.65
C ALA A 120 -2.23 -2.26 -18.12
N SER A 121 -1.17 -2.55 -17.39
CA SER A 121 -1.06 -2.21 -15.97
C SER A 121 -0.72 -0.73 -15.83
N PHE A 122 -1.19 -0.10 -14.76
CA PHE A 122 -0.78 1.27 -14.45
C PHE A 122 0.71 1.33 -14.11
N ILE A 123 1.46 2.10 -14.88
CA ILE A 123 2.86 2.45 -14.64
C ILE A 123 2.92 3.96 -14.39
N ALA A 124 3.42 4.36 -13.23
CA ALA A 124 3.60 5.78 -12.92
C ALA A 124 4.64 6.43 -13.83
N LYS A 125 4.60 7.75 -13.98
CA LYS A 125 5.62 8.55 -14.68
C LYS A 125 7.01 8.30 -14.08
N ALA A 126 8.06 8.58 -14.86
CA ALA A 126 9.44 8.25 -14.50
C ALA A 126 9.89 8.87 -13.17
N ASP A 127 9.55 10.15 -12.94
CA ASP A 127 9.79 10.88 -11.68
C ASP A 127 9.19 10.15 -10.48
N MET A 128 7.89 9.85 -10.53
CA MET A 128 7.18 9.12 -9.48
C MET A 128 7.74 7.69 -9.28
N ARG A 129 8.20 7.02 -10.36
CA ARG A 129 8.85 5.70 -10.21
C ARG A 129 10.14 5.78 -9.39
N ASN A 130 10.91 6.85 -9.55
CA ASN A 130 12.13 7.08 -8.79
C ASN A 130 11.83 7.36 -7.33
N LEU A 131 10.86 8.20 -7.04
CA LEU A 131 10.44 8.52 -5.66
C LEU A 131 9.85 7.30 -4.93
N ARG A 132 9.29 6.32 -5.63
CA ARG A 132 8.85 5.05 -5.03
C ARG A 132 9.99 4.28 -4.35
N HIS A 133 11.24 4.43 -4.78
CA HIS A 133 12.37 3.80 -4.09
C HIS A 133 12.52 4.37 -2.68
N ILE A 134 12.43 5.71 -2.54
CA ILE A 134 12.51 6.41 -1.25
C ILE A 134 11.32 6.02 -0.36
N ALA A 135 10.09 6.19 -0.87
CA ALA A 135 8.87 5.92 -0.12
C ALA A 135 8.78 4.46 0.36
N ARG A 136 9.10 3.50 -0.51
CA ARG A 136 9.04 2.07 -0.17
C ARG A 136 10.14 1.65 0.79
N GLN A 137 11.34 2.23 0.68
CA GLN A 137 12.40 1.97 1.65
C GLN A 137 12.03 2.54 3.02
N ARG A 138 11.48 3.74 3.06
CA ARG A 138 10.94 4.33 4.30
C ARG A 138 9.87 3.44 4.94
N GLN A 139 8.95 2.89 4.15
CA GLN A 139 7.91 2.00 4.67
C GLN A 139 8.48 0.67 5.21
N LYS A 140 9.56 0.15 4.60
CA LYS A 140 10.29 -1.01 5.13
C LYS A 140 10.94 -0.69 6.48
N LEU A 141 11.57 0.47 6.61
CA LEU A 141 12.13 0.94 7.89
C LEU A 141 11.07 1.01 8.98
N GLY A 142 9.85 1.48 8.68
CA GLY A 142 8.73 1.44 9.62
C GLY A 142 8.35 0.04 10.08
N GLY A 143 8.47 -0.97 9.20
CA GLY A 143 8.30 -2.37 9.57
C GLY A 143 9.41 -2.89 10.48
N MET A 144 10.67 -2.53 10.19
CA MET A 144 11.82 -2.86 11.04
C MET A 144 11.69 -2.22 12.41
N LEU A 145 11.33 -0.94 12.47
CA LEU A 145 11.08 -0.23 13.72
C LEU A 145 10.02 -0.93 14.58
N ALA A 146 8.92 -1.35 13.99
CA ALA A 146 7.88 -2.09 14.72
C ALA A 146 8.41 -3.43 15.27
N SER A 147 9.26 -4.12 14.52
CA SER A 147 9.88 -5.37 14.96
C SER A 147 10.83 -5.15 16.13
N GLU A 148 11.67 -4.11 16.08
CA GLU A 148 12.57 -3.76 17.19
C GLU A 148 11.81 -3.32 18.46
N LYS A 149 10.75 -2.54 18.29
CA LYS A 149 9.85 -2.16 19.38
C LYS A 149 9.21 -3.37 20.07
N ASN A 150 8.78 -4.36 19.30
CA ASN A 150 8.26 -5.61 19.84
C ASN A 150 9.35 -6.44 20.53
N ARG A 151 10.60 -6.42 20.02
CA ARG A 151 11.74 -7.09 20.63
C ARG A 151 12.09 -6.48 21.99
N LEU A 152 12.11 -5.14 22.08
CA LEU A 152 12.29 -4.42 23.34
C LEU A 152 11.24 -4.84 24.37
N HIS A 153 9.97 -4.81 24.00
CA HIS A 153 8.86 -5.20 24.87
C HIS A 153 9.01 -6.64 25.36
N LYS A 154 9.36 -7.57 24.44
CA LYS A 154 9.55 -8.98 24.78
C LYS A 154 10.69 -9.18 25.79
N LEU A 155 11.82 -8.51 25.60
CA LEU A 155 12.99 -8.65 26.48
C LEU A 155 12.75 -8.01 27.85
N LEU A 156 12.05 -6.88 27.95
CA LEU A 156 11.60 -6.32 29.22
C LEU A 156 10.68 -7.31 29.96
N THR A 157 9.76 -7.92 29.24
CA THR A 157 8.83 -8.92 29.80
C THR A 157 9.56 -10.18 30.30
N ASP A 158 10.59 -10.61 29.58
CA ASP A 158 11.45 -11.73 29.94
C ASP A 158 12.20 -11.48 31.27
N ALA A 159 12.68 -10.25 31.45
CA ALA A 159 13.31 -9.80 32.71
C ALA A 159 12.32 -9.53 33.87
N GLY A 160 11.04 -9.87 33.73
CA GLY A 160 10.00 -9.63 34.74
C GLY A 160 9.38 -8.22 34.71
N ILE A 161 9.89 -7.28 33.89
CA ILE A 161 9.43 -5.89 33.87
C ILE A 161 8.09 -5.79 33.12
N ARG A 162 7.07 -5.25 33.79
CA ARG A 162 5.69 -5.14 33.27
C ARG A 162 5.29 -3.72 32.91
N LEU A 163 6.24 -2.86 32.57
CA LEU A 163 6.01 -1.44 32.29
C LEU A 163 4.92 -1.22 31.21
N GLY A 164 4.81 -2.11 30.24
CA GLY A 164 3.76 -2.05 29.18
C GLY A 164 2.33 -2.27 29.68
N VAL A 165 2.11 -2.68 30.95
CA VAL A 165 0.79 -2.81 31.57
C VAL A 165 0.31 -1.44 32.08
N VAL A 166 1.22 -0.63 32.59
CA VAL A 166 0.94 0.64 33.26
C VAL A 166 1.14 1.86 32.35
N VAL A 167 1.86 1.74 31.24
CA VAL A 167 2.01 2.79 30.25
C VAL A 167 1.30 2.42 28.95
N SER A 168 0.59 3.38 28.36
CA SER A 168 -0.12 3.16 27.10
C SER A 168 0.81 3.07 25.88
N ASP A 169 1.99 3.67 25.98
CA ASP A 169 3.05 3.63 24.95
C ASP A 169 4.42 3.45 25.60
N LEU A 170 4.97 2.24 25.46
CA LEU A 170 6.31 1.90 25.96
C LEU A 170 7.44 2.68 25.26
N HIS A 171 7.14 3.28 24.10
CA HIS A 171 8.09 4.07 23.33
C HIS A 171 7.87 5.58 23.45
N GLY A 172 6.94 6.00 24.31
CA GLY A 172 6.76 7.41 24.68
C GLY A 172 7.94 7.94 25.49
N GLN A 173 8.06 9.26 25.57
CA GLN A 173 9.21 9.95 26.17
C GLN A 173 9.54 9.44 27.59
N SER A 174 8.56 9.39 28.50
CA SER A 174 8.76 8.92 29.87
C SER A 174 9.18 7.45 29.95
N ALA A 175 8.49 6.57 29.20
CA ALA A 175 8.80 5.14 29.23
C ALA A 175 10.21 4.87 28.69
N ARG A 176 10.62 5.54 27.62
CA ARG A 176 12.02 5.46 27.13
C ARG A 176 13.04 5.95 28.14
N ALA A 177 12.75 7.06 28.82
CA ALA A 177 13.64 7.58 29.87
C ALA A 177 13.78 6.59 31.03
N MET A 178 12.66 5.97 31.47
CA MET A 178 12.68 4.93 32.49
C MET A 178 13.48 3.70 32.06
N VAL A 179 13.25 3.19 30.83
CA VAL A 179 14.00 2.03 30.30
C VAL A 179 15.51 2.35 30.21
N LYS A 180 15.91 3.53 29.71
CA LYS A 180 17.32 3.94 29.66
C LYS A 180 17.95 4.02 31.06
N ALA A 181 17.22 4.54 32.05
CA ALA A 181 17.69 4.60 33.43
C ALA A 181 17.86 3.21 34.06
N MET A 182 16.98 2.27 33.76
CA MET A 182 17.10 0.87 34.17
C MET A 182 18.31 0.18 33.54
N ILE A 183 18.53 0.39 32.25
CA ILE A 183 19.72 -0.12 31.53
C ILE A 183 20.99 0.42 32.20
N ALA A 184 21.01 1.71 32.57
CA ALA A 184 22.12 2.34 33.24
C ALA A 184 22.30 1.95 34.71
N GLY A 185 21.46 1.03 35.25
CA GLY A 185 21.56 0.53 36.63
C GLY A 185 21.13 1.51 37.69
N LYS A 186 20.32 2.51 37.37
CA LYS A 186 19.78 3.43 38.38
C LYS A 186 18.81 2.72 39.30
N SER A 187 18.69 3.21 40.55
CA SER A 187 17.73 2.70 41.53
C SER A 187 16.29 2.86 41.04
N ILE A 188 15.39 1.98 41.45
CA ILE A 188 13.95 2.05 41.07
C ILE A 188 13.36 3.41 41.46
N SER A 189 13.75 4.02 42.58
CA SER A 189 13.31 5.34 42.97
C SER A 189 13.70 6.40 41.91
N ALA A 190 14.96 6.39 41.49
CA ALA A 190 15.44 7.31 40.45
C ALA A 190 14.77 7.08 39.06
N VAL A 191 14.36 5.84 38.76
CA VAL A 191 13.57 5.52 37.54
C VAL A 191 12.15 6.06 37.68
N LEU A 192 11.53 5.91 38.84
CA LEU A 192 10.18 6.45 39.11
C LEU A 192 10.08 7.97 38.98
N ASP A 193 11.15 8.70 39.30
CA ASP A 193 11.17 10.16 39.21
C ASP A 193 11.13 10.64 37.73
N LEU A 194 11.38 9.75 36.78
CA LEU A 194 11.25 10.01 35.33
C LEU A 194 9.82 9.78 34.80
N ALA A 195 8.92 9.28 35.64
CA ALA A 195 7.54 9.07 35.27
C ALA A 195 6.81 10.42 35.12
N SER A 196 6.16 10.61 33.95
CA SER A 196 5.38 11.83 33.74
C SER A 196 4.10 11.84 34.59
N THR A 197 3.75 12.99 35.13
CA THR A 197 2.46 13.22 35.81
C THR A 197 1.24 13.00 34.94
N ARG A 198 1.40 12.88 33.62
CA ARG A 198 0.33 12.58 32.66
C ARG A 198 0.04 11.08 32.52
N LEU A 199 0.84 10.20 33.13
CA LEU A 199 0.56 8.78 33.16
C LEU A 199 -0.71 8.53 33.98
N ARG A 200 -1.54 7.57 33.55
CA ARG A 200 -2.76 7.21 34.25
C ARG A 200 -2.48 6.34 35.48
N ALA A 201 -1.43 5.55 35.42
CA ALA A 201 -0.97 4.72 36.52
C ALA A 201 -0.38 5.59 37.65
N ASN A 202 -0.67 5.22 38.86
CA ASN A 202 -0.09 5.86 40.05
C ASN A 202 1.37 5.40 40.28
N ARG A 203 2.07 6.05 41.21
CA ARG A 203 3.49 5.79 41.52
C ARG A 203 3.74 4.36 42.00
N GLU A 204 2.80 3.80 42.74
CA GLU A 204 2.90 2.43 43.29
C GLU A 204 2.73 1.40 42.18
N GLU A 205 1.75 1.56 41.28
CA GLU A 205 1.57 0.70 40.13
C GLU A 205 2.79 0.68 39.22
N ILE A 206 3.43 1.86 39.00
CA ILE A 206 4.65 1.95 38.22
C ILE A 206 5.81 1.28 38.96
N PHE A 207 5.91 1.45 40.27
CA PHE A 207 6.92 0.78 41.11
C PHE A 207 6.83 -0.75 40.98
N GLU A 208 5.66 -1.32 41.16
CA GLU A 208 5.42 -2.74 40.99
C GLU A 208 5.75 -3.23 39.58
N ALA A 209 5.41 -2.45 38.53
CA ALA A 209 5.70 -2.79 37.16
C ALA A 209 7.20 -2.76 36.82
N LEU A 210 8.00 -2.02 37.59
CA LEU A 210 9.46 -1.90 37.41
C LEU A 210 10.24 -2.95 38.21
N GLN A 211 9.60 -3.64 39.15
CA GLN A 211 10.25 -4.72 39.89
C GLN A 211 10.56 -5.89 38.97
N ALA A 212 11.83 -6.11 38.72
CA ALA A 212 12.31 -7.24 37.93
C ALA A 212 12.73 -8.36 38.89
N GLU A 213 12.51 -9.61 38.51
CA GLU A 213 13.08 -10.75 39.23
C GLU A 213 14.61 -10.67 39.20
N GLU A 214 15.18 -10.46 37.99
CA GLU A 214 16.60 -10.20 37.78
C GLU A 214 16.84 -9.47 36.45
N LEU A 215 17.38 -8.25 36.51
CA LEU A 215 17.88 -7.56 35.33
C LEU A 215 19.37 -7.83 35.18
N THR A 216 19.71 -8.94 34.51
CA THR A 216 21.10 -9.40 34.35
C THR A 216 21.90 -8.45 33.46
N ALA A 217 23.24 -8.58 33.49
CA ALA A 217 24.14 -7.85 32.62
C ALA A 217 23.81 -8.12 31.12
N ALA A 218 23.41 -9.35 30.76
CA ALA A 218 23.00 -9.71 29.44
C ALA A 218 21.72 -8.99 28.99
N HIS A 219 20.72 -8.91 29.88
CA HIS A 219 19.50 -8.12 29.62
C HIS A 219 19.82 -6.65 29.37
N ARG A 220 20.66 -6.02 30.20
CA ARG A 220 21.05 -4.61 30.05
C ARG A 220 21.75 -4.36 28.71
N PHE A 221 22.70 -5.22 28.36
CA PHE A 221 23.43 -5.13 27.09
C PHE A 221 22.46 -5.24 25.87
N CYS A 222 21.59 -6.26 25.86
CA CYS A 222 20.66 -6.45 24.77
C CYS A 222 19.61 -5.33 24.68
N LEU A 223 19.09 -4.83 25.81
CA LEU A 223 18.16 -3.71 25.83
C LEU A 223 18.80 -2.43 25.30
N ASP A 224 20.06 -2.16 25.67
CA ASP A 224 20.82 -0.99 25.20
C ASP A 224 21.01 -1.03 23.67
N GLU A 225 21.45 -2.17 23.15
CA GLU A 225 21.63 -2.35 21.70
C GLU A 225 20.31 -2.24 20.92
N ILE A 226 19.21 -2.78 21.44
CA ILE A 226 17.89 -2.62 20.83
C ILE A 226 17.44 -1.16 20.85
N MET A 227 17.65 -0.45 21.98
CA MET A 227 17.32 0.97 22.07
C MET A 227 18.09 1.84 21.09
N LYS A 228 19.42 1.64 20.97
CA LYS A 228 20.28 2.31 20.00
C LYS A 228 19.78 2.04 18.57
N HIS A 229 19.50 0.79 18.25
CA HIS A 229 19.00 0.42 16.92
C HIS A 229 17.64 1.07 16.59
N ILE A 230 16.72 1.15 17.57
CA ILE A 230 15.46 1.90 17.43
C ILE A 230 15.74 3.36 17.06
N GLU A 231 16.64 4.02 17.79
CA GLU A 231 17.00 5.42 17.54
C GLU A 231 17.66 5.64 16.18
N GLU A 232 18.52 4.72 15.75
CA GLU A 232 19.10 4.75 14.40
C GLU A 232 18.06 4.61 13.30
N ILE A 233 17.10 3.69 13.45
CA ILE A 233 16.02 3.50 12.47
C ILE A 233 15.16 4.77 12.41
N GLU A 234 14.80 5.36 13.55
CA GLU A 234 14.01 6.60 13.63
C GLU A 234 14.76 7.76 12.94
N ALA A 235 16.05 7.91 13.18
CA ALA A 235 16.87 8.93 12.52
C ALA A 235 16.98 8.70 11.01
N ARG A 236 17.08 7.45 10.57
CA ARG A 236 17.03 7.11 9.12
C ARG A 236 15.68 7.45 8.53
N MET A 237 14.58 7.10 9.20
CA MET A 237 13.23 7.43 8.72
C MET A 237 13.05 8.93 8.53
N THR A 238 13.53 9.74 9.47
CA THR A 238 13.48 11.22 9.36
C THR A 238 14.21 11.71 8.11
N ARG A 239 15.40 11.16 7.80
CA ARG A 239 16.12 11.53 6.57
C ARG A 239 15.35 11.15 5.30
N PHE A 240 14.72 9.96 5.28
CA PHE A 240 13.89 9.54 4.15
C PHE A 240 12.64 10.42 4.00
N ASP A 241 12.04 10.84 5.11
CA ASP A 241 10.87 11.73 5.13
C ASP A 241 11.21 13.11 4.56
N GLN A 242 12.34 13.68 4.98
CA GLN A 242 12.84 14.97 4.48
C GLN A 242 13.13 14.92 2.98
N GLU A 243 13.86 13.89 2.52
CA GLU A 243 14.20 13.74 1.11
C GLU A 243 12.97 13.51 0.24
N LEU A 244 12.01 12.71 0.70
CA LEU A 244 10.76 12.46 -0.04
C LEU A 244 9.96 13.75 -0.23
N LEU A 245 9.83 14.56 0.83
CA LEU A 245 9.13 15.85 0.77
C LEU A 245 9.84 16.83 -0.13
N ARG A 246 11.17 16.98 0.01
CA ARG A 246 11.98 17.84 -0.84
C ARG A 246 11.77 17.54 -2.31
N CYS A 247 11.92 16.27 -2.70
CA CYS A 247 11.76 15.86 -4.10
C CYS A 247 10.34 16.06 -4.63
N LEU A 248 9.30 15.85 -3.82
CA LEU A 248 7.92 16.07 -4.24
C LEU A 248 7.60 17.57 -4.44
N ILE A 249 8.14 18.44 -3.57
CA ILE A 249 7.98 19.89 -3.71
C ILE A 249 8.70 20.38 -4.96
N GLU A 250 9.95 19.96 -5.17
CA GLU A 250 10.73 20.30 -6.37
C GLU A 250 10.05 19.81 -7.67
N ALA A 251 9.34 18.68 -7.61
CA ALA A 251 8.55 18.15 -8.74
C ALA A 251 7.19 18.85 -8.90
N GLY A 252 6.86 19.87 -8.10
CA GLY A 252 5.63 20.67 -8.22
C GLY A 252 4.37 20.03 -7.62
N HIS A 253 4.52 19.04 -6.73
CA HIS A 253 3.38 18.33 -6.12
C HIS A 253 2.94 18.90 -4.75
N GLU A 254 3.45 20.07 -4.34
CA GLU A 254 3.14 20.66 -3.04
C GLU A 254 1.63 20.85 -2.81
N TRP A 255 0.94 21.37 -3.82
CA TRP A 255 -0.50 21.58 -3.72
C TRP A 255 -1.26 20.26 -3.48
N SER A 256 -0.89 19.20 -4.19
CA SER A 256 -1.50 17.87 -4.02
C SER A 256 -1.22 17.28 -2.64
N LEU A 257 -0.03 17.55 -2.07
CA LEU A 257 0.32 17.19 -0.70
C LEU A 257 -0.57 17.92 0.31
N GLN A 258 -0.71 19.23 0.19
CA GLN A 258 -1.57 20.05 1.07
C GLN A 258 -3.04 19.61 0.97
N LEU A 259 -3.51 19.36 -0.24
CA LEU A 259 -4.86 18.86 -0.49
C LEU A 259 -5.15 17.57 0.28
N LEU A 260 -4.28 16.56 0.17
CA LEU A 260 -4.49 15.26 0.80
C LEU A 260 -4.48 15.33 2.34
N GLN A 261 -3.73 16.24 2.92
CA GLN A 261 -3.69 16.46 4.38
C GLN A 261 -4.99 17.01 4.96
N THR A 262 -5.89 17.57 4.13
CA THR A 262 -7.21 17.99 4.60
C THR A 262 -8.12 16.83 4.95
N LEU A 263 -7.79 15.60 4.49
CA LEU A 263 -8.55 14.40 4.84
C LEU A 263 -8.15 13.88 6.23
N PRO A 264 -9.09 13.77 7.19
CA PRO A 264 -8.80 13.29 8.53
C PRO A 264 -8.06 11.94 8.53
N GLY A 265 -6.97 11.87 9.29
CA GLY A 265 -6.12 10.69 9.42
C GLY A 265 -5.02 10.57 8.38
N VAL A 266 -4.85 11.57 7.52
CA VAL A 266 -3.74 11.67 6.55
C VAL A 266 -2.76 12.74 7.03
N ASP A 267 -1.55 12.32 7.38
CA ASP A 267 -0.44 13.22 7.70
C ASP A 267 0.39 13.54 6.43
N VAL A 268 1.33 14.47 6.56
CA VAL A 268 2.15 14.91 5.42
C VAL A 268 2.96 13.78 4.80
N ILE A 269 3.54 12.90 5.61
CA ILE A 269 4.36 11.78 5.12
C ILE A 269 3.49 10.70 4.47
N GLY A 270 2.36 10.40 5.07
CA GLY A 270 1.36 9.49 4.49
C GLY A 270 0.83 10.01 3.15
N ALA A 271 0.52 11.31 3.05
CA ALA A 271 0.14 11.97 1.81
C ALA A 271 1.23 11.84 0.74
N ALA A 272 2.50 12.12 1.11
CA ALA A 272 3.65 12.00 0.22
C ALA A 272 3.82 10.56 -0.30
N MET A 273 3.80 9.58 0.61
CA MET A 273 3.93 8.16 0.25
C MET A 273 2.79 7.67 -0.64
N LEU A 274 1.56 8.14 -0.40
CA LEU A 274 0.40 7.82 -1.23
C LEU A 274 0.53 8.43 -2.61
N LEU A 275 0.87 9.72 -2.67
CA LEU A 275 0.99 10.47 -3.93
C LEU A 275 2.01 9.84 -4.89
N VAL A 276 3.15 9.40 -4.36
CA VAL A 276 4.19 8.68 -5.12
C VAL A 276 3.67 7.37 -5.73
N GLU A 277 2.73 6.71 -5.06
CA GLU A 277 2.18 5.45 -5.56
C GLU A 277 1.06 5.64 -6.59
N ILE A 278 0.18 6.62 -6.41
CA ILE A 278 -0.98 6.80 -7.30
C ILE A 278 -0.84 7.96 -8.29
N GLY A 279 0.10 8.91 -8.03
CA GLY A 279 0.15 10.18 -8.76
C GLY A 279 -0.99 11.12 -8.38
N ASP A 280 -1.05 12.28 -8.99
CA ASP A 280 -2.13 13.26 -8.85
C ASP A 280 -3.04 13.36 -10.08
N ASP A 281 -2.65 12.79 -11.21
CA ASP A 281 -3.50 12.66 -12.39
C ASP A 281 -4.41 11.42 -12.28
N MET A 282 -5.67 11.66 -11.91
CA MET A 282 -6.65 10.58 -11.76
C MET A 282 -7.23 10.08 -13.08
N ASN A 283 -6.99 10.75 -14.21
CA ASN A 283 -7.46 10.31 -15.52
C ASN A 283 -6.88 8.95 -15.91
N VAL A 284 -5.65 8.65 -15.46
CA VAL A 284 -4.98 7.36 -15.71
C VAL A 284 -5.76 6.16 -15.16
N PHE A 285 -6.59 6.36 -14.14
CA PHE A 285 -7.46 5.31 -13.59
C PHE A 285 -8.88 5.34 -14.16
N CYS A 286 -9.28 6.43 -14.81
CA CYS A 286 -10.61 6.69 -15.37
C CYS A 286 -11.75 6.67 -14.35
N SER A 287 -11.64 5.99 -13.21
CA SER A 287 -12.67 5.97 -12.15
C SER A 287 -12.11 5.56 -10.79
N ALA A 288 -12.79 5.99 -9.72
CA ALA A 288 -12.49 5.57 -8.36
C ALA A 288 -12.59 4.04 -8.16
N GLN A 289 -13.45 3.36 -8.91
CA GLN A 289 -13.62 1.92 -8.87
C GLN A 289 -12.40 1.20 -9.46
N ARG A 290 -11.85 1.69 -10.56
CA ARG A 290 -10.63 1.14 -11.17
C ARG A 290 -9.42 1.36 -10.27
N LEU A 291 -9.29 2.54 -9.65
CA LEU A 291 -8.25 2.78 -8.64
C LEU A 291 -8.39 1.81 -7.46
N ALA A 292 -9.60 1.62 -6.91
CA ALA A 292 -9.84 0.69 -5.82
C ALA A 292 -9.54 -0.77 -6.20
N SER A 293 -9.83 -1.16 -7.43
CA SER A 293 -9.48 -2.48 -7.97
C SER A 293 -7.96 -2.65 -8.10
N TRP A 294 -7.25 -1.63 -8.58
CA TRP A 294 -5.79 -1.64 -8.70
C TRP A 294 -5.11 -1.73 -7.33
N VAL A 295 -5.60 -1.03 -6.33
CA VAL A 295 -5.13 -1.15 -4.93
C VAL A 295 -5.45 -2.52 -4.33
N GLY A 296 -6.46 -3.21 -4.83
CA GLY A 296 -6.92 -4.50 -4.31
C GLY A 296 -7.84 -4.37 -3.09
N LEU A 297 -8.58 -3.27 -2.97
CA LEU A 297 -9.59 -3.09 -1.92
C LEU A 297 -10.98 -3.59 -2.31
N CYS A 298 -11.17 -4.00 -3.57
CA CYS A 298 -12.40 -4.61 -4.03
C CYS A 298 -12.48 -6.08 -3.62
N GLN A 299 -13.66 -6.56 -3.28
CA GLN A 299 -13.91 -7.97 -3.05
C GLN A 299 -13.69 -8.75 -4.35
N GLY A 300 -13.08 -9.93 -4.26
CA GLY A 300 -13.04 -10.88 -5.37
C GLY A 300 -14.41 -11.54 -5.51
N ASN A 301 -15.05 -11.38 -6.68
CA ASN A 301 -16.21 -12.18 -7.03
C ASN A 301 -15.72 -13.57 -7.48
N ASN A 302 -15.54 -14.46 -6.51
CA ASN A 302 -15.24 -15.85 -6.79
C ASN A 302 -16.51 -16.63 -6.53
N GLU A 303 -17.37 -16.68 -7.55
CA GLU A 303 -18.67 -17.34 -7.54
C GLU A 303 -18.72 -18.33 -8.68
N SER A 304 -19.24 -19.52 -8.43
CA SER A 304 -19.45 -20.57 -9.43
C SER A 304 -20.77 -21.25 -9.14
N ALA A 305 -21.65 -21.33 -10.13
CA ALA A 305 -22.97 -21.94 -10.04
C ALA A 305 -23.78 -21.42 -8.82
N GLY A 306 -23.83 -20.09 -8.63
CA GLY A 306 -24.56 -19.44 -7.52
C GLY A 306 -23.90 -19.60 -6.14
N LYS A 307 -22.79 -20.35 -6.02
CA LYS A 307 -22.08 -20.55 -4.75
C LYS A 307 -20.88 -19.61 -4.64
N ARG A 308 -20.89 -18.75 -3.63
CA ARG A 308 -19.79 -17.80 -3.34
C ARG A 308 -18.62 -18.56 -2.69
N LYS A 309 -17.51 -18.73 -3.43
CA LYS A 309 -16.32 -19.45 -2.95
C LYS A 309 -15.43 -18.62 -2.02
N SER A 310 -15.31 -17.31 -2.25
CA SER A 310 -14.47 -16.43 -1.40
C SER A 310 -14.91 -14.98 -1.49
N GLY A 311 -14.97 -14.30 -0.32
CA GLY A 311 -15.15 -12.85 -0.19
C GLY A 311 -13.84 -12.11 0.12
N ARG A 312 -12.67 -12.75 -0.06
CA ARG A 312 -11.37 -12.11 0.19
C ARG A 312 -11.12 -10.99 -0.81
N ILE A 313 -10.44 -9.95 -0.38
CA ILE A 313 -9.98 -8.87 -1.26
C ILE A 313 -8.94 -9.41 -2.25
N ARG A 314 -8.90 -8.81 -3.45
CA ARG A 314 -7.93 -9.18 -4.49
C ARG A 314 -6.50 -8.78 -4.09
N LYS A 315 -5.50 -9.45 -4.66
CA LYS A 315 -4.12 -8.98 -4.62
C LYS A 315 -4.03 -7.68 -5.45
N GLY A 316 -3.42 -6.65 -4.90
CA GLY A 316 -3.22 -5.36 -5.54
C GLY A 316 -1.99 -4.66 -4.95
N ASN A 317 -1.90 -3.33 -5.03
CA ASN A 317 -0.79 -2.58 -4.47
C ASN A 317 -0.80 -2.65 -2.93
N ALA A 318 0.11 -3.47 -2.37
CA ALA A 318 0.21 -3.68 -0.93
C ALA A 318 0.66 -2.42 -0.17
N TRP A 319 1.47 -1.56 -0.82
CA TRP A 319 1.97 -0.32 -0.23
C TRP A 319 0.84 0.66 0.04
N VAL A 320 0.02 0.94 -0.97
CA VAL A 320 -1.15 1.81 -0.84
C VAL A 320 -2.18 1.22 0.13
N ARG A 321 -2.42 -0.08 0.08
CA ARG A 321 -3.38 -0.72 1.00
C ARG A 321 -2.97 -0.57 2.46
N ARG A 322 -1.67 -0.70 2.77
CA ARG A 322 -1.15 -0.50 4.12
C ARG A 322 -1.38 0.94 4.58
N LEU A 323 -1.00 1.94 3.77
CA LEU A 323 -1.23 3.35 4.06
C LEU A 323 -2.70 3.66 4.32
N LEU A 324 -3.61 3.16 3.48
CA LEU A 324 -5.04 3.36 3.67
C LEU A 324 -5.59 2.73 4.96
N CYS A 325 -5.02 1.61 5.41
CA CYS A 325 -5.35 1.04 6.70
C CYS A 325 -4.85 1.91 7.86
N GLU A 326 -3.65 2.48 7.75
CA GLU A 326 -3.07 3.41 8.72
C GLU A 326 -3.91 4.70 8.80
N PHE A 327 -4.27 5.30 7.66
CA PHE A 327 -5.17 6.46 7.60
C PHE A 327 -6.55 6.16 8.20
N ALA A 328 -7.12 5.01 7.86
CA ALA A 328 -8.42 4.61 8.40
C ALA A 328 -8.36 4.39 9.91
N GLN A 329 -7.26 3.85 10.43
CA GLN A 329 -7.04 3.69 11.86
C GLN A 329 -6.95 5.05 12.57
N ALA A 330 -6.23 6.02 12.00
CA ALA A 330 -6.12 7.37 12.53
C ALA A 330 -7.47 8.11 12.48
N ALA A 331 -8.15 8.08 11.33
CA ALA A 331 -9.47 8.69 11.15
C ALA A 331 -10.54 8.09 12.08
N SER A 332 -10.46 6.78 12.38
CA SER A 332 -11.40 6.13 13.30
C SER A 332 -11.32 6.64 14.74
N ARG A 333 -10.23 7.31 15.11
CA ARG A 333 -10.00 7.91 16.43
C ARG A 333 -10.24 9.41 16.45
N SER A 334 -10.28 10.06 15.29
CA SER A 334 -10.47 11.50 15.15
C SER A 334 -11.96 11.88 15.26
N ARG A 335 -12.26 13.11 15.70
CA ARG A 335 -13.64 13.65 15.70
C ARG A 335 -14.02 14.09 14.28
N CYS A 336 -14.55 13.18 13.46
CA CYS A 336 -14.93 13.43 12.08
C CYS A 336 -16.03 12.44 11.60
N ALA A 337 -16.65 12.72 10.47
CA ALA A 337 -17.67 11.84 9.87
C ALA A 337 -17.14 10.43 9.56
N LEU A 338 -15.84 10.29 9.30
CA LEU A 338 -15.22 8.97 9.05
C LEU A 338 -15.22 8.09 10.30
N ARG A 339 -15.11 8.67 11.52
CA ARG A 339 -15.25 7.93 12.78
C ARG A 339 -16.65 7.36 12.92
N GLY A 340 -17.71 8.19 12.74
CA GLY A 340 -19.10 7.72 12.80
C GLY A 340 -19.33 6.59 11.79
N LYS A 341 -18.81 6.73 10.57
CA LYS A 341 -18.86 5.66 9.56
C LYS A 341 -18.16 4.38 10.02
N PHE A 342 -16.99 4.48 10.65
CA PHE A 342 -16.28 3.34 11.20
C PHE A 342 -17.08 2.63 12.28
N GLN A 343 -17.64 3.38 13.25
CA GLN A 343 -18.48 2.85 14.34
C GLN A 343 -19.67 2.07 13.78
N ALA A 344 -20.41 2.66 12.84
CA ALA A 344 -21.55 2.01 12.20
C ALA A 344 -21.18 0.72 11.43
N LEU A 345 -19.98 0.62 10.89
CA LEU A 345 -19.47 -0.58 10.22
C LEU A 345 -19.02 -1.65 11.21
N THR A 346 -18.44 -1.25 12.34
CA THR A 346 -17.80 -2.16 13.31
C THR A 346 -18.84 -3.09 13.96
N VAL A 347 -20.03 -2.60 14.24
CA VAL A 347 -21.13 -3.40 14.79
C VAL A 347 -21.45 -4.65 13.94
N ARG A 348 -21.36 -4.52 12.59
CA ARG A 348 -21.71 -5.63 11.68
C ARG A 348 -20.52 -6.46 11.21
N LYS A 349 -19.34 -5.85 11.07
CA LYS A 349 -18.20 -6.44 10.35
C LYS A 349 -17.01 -6.75 11.26
N GLY A 350 -17.02 -6.23 12.48
CA GLY A 350 -15.88 -6.25 13.39
C GLY A 350 -14.76 -5.29 12.94
N HIS A 351 -13.80 -5.03 13.81
CA HIS A 351 -12.77 -3.99 13.66
C HIS A 351 -11.97 -4.10 12.34
N LYS A 352 -11.32 -5.25 12.09
CA LYS A 352 -10.40 -5.41 10.94
C LYS A 352 -11.08 -5.17 9.60
N ARG A 353 -12.29 -5.72 9.40
CA ARG A 353 -13.05 -5.55 8.15
C ARG A 353 -13.55 -4.12 7.99
N SER A 354 -13.87 -3.44 9.10
CA SER A 354 -14.33 -2.04 9.10
C SER A 354 -13.21 -1.08 8.74
N ILE A 355 -11.97 -1.30 9.21
CA ILE A 355 -10.79 -0.52 8.79
C ILE A 355 -10.58 -0.62 7.28
N VAL A 356 -10.63 -1.83 6.71
CA VAL A 356 -10.49 -2.00 5.24
C VAL A 356 -11.61 -1.31 4.48
N ALA A 357 -12.86 -1.38 4.96
CA ALA A 357 -13.99 -0.72 4.33
C ALA A 357 -13.91 0.81 4.44
N LEU A 358 -13.40 1.33 5.56
CA LEU A 358 -13.13 2.75 5.72
C LEU A 358 -12.01 3.21 4.80
N GLY A 359 -10.90 2.47 4.72
CA GLY A 359 -9.80 2.73 3.77
C GLY A 359 -10.28 2.77 2.32
N HIS A 360 -11.19 1.88 1.93
CA HIS A 360 -11.83 1.93 0.61
C HIS A 360 -12.66 3.22 0.41
N LYS A 361 -13.42 3.66 1.42
CA LYS A 361 -14.16 4.93 1.37
C LYS A 361 -13.18 6.10 1.23
N MET A 362 -12.11 6.13 2.03
CA MET A 362 -11.08 7.17 1.98
C MET A 362 -10.42 7.23 0.59
N LEU A 363 -10.06 6.09 0.00
CA LEU A 363 -9.48 6.05 -1.35
C LEU A 363 -10.40 6.66 -2.41
N ARG A 364 -11.71 6.37 -2.35
CA ARG A 364 -12.69 6.99 -3.26
C ARG A 364 -12.84 8.49 -3.04
N THR A 365 -12.72 8.93 -1.79
CA THR A 365 -12.69 10.36 -1.44
C THR A 365 -11.44 11.02 -1.99
N ILE A 366 -10.27 10.42 -1.81
CA ILE A 366 -8.97 10.88 -2.36
C ILE A 366 -9.06 11.01 -3.90
N TYR A 367 -9.61 10.00 -4.58
CA TYR A 367 -9.85 10.08 -6.02
C TYR A 367 -10.67 11.32 -6.39
N ALA A 368 -11.77 11.57 -5.68
CA ALA A 368 -12.63 12.72 -5.96
C ALA A 368 -11.93 14.06 -5.66
N MET A 369 -11.16 14.14 -4.57
CA MET A 369 -10.39 15.33 -4.19
C MET A 369 -9.36 15.67 -5.26
N LEU A 370 -8.56 14.70 -5.70
CA LEU A 370 -7.52 14.90 -6.73
C LEU A 370 -8.13 15.21 -8.11
N SER A 371 -9.21 14.50 -8.50
CA SER A 371 -9.89 14.74 -9.79
C SER A 371 -10.55 16.11 -9.88
N LYS A 372 -11.17 16.57 -8.79
CA LYS A 372 -11.90 17.85 -8.74
C LYS A 372 -11.05 19.00 -8.24
N LYS A 373 -9.84 18.72 -7.79
CA LYS A 373 -8.94 19.70 -7.15
C LYS A 373 -9.63 20.45 -5.99
N THR A 374 -10.35 19.73 -5.11
CA THR A 374 -11.13 20.33 -4.02
C THR A 374 -10.73 19.72 -2.68
N HIS A 375 -10.62 20.56 -1.65
CA HIS A 375 -10.36 20.14 -0.28
C HIS A 375 -11.45 19.21 0.26
N TYR A 376 -11.07 18.38 1.23
CA TYR A 376 -12.05 17.58 1.96
C TYR A 376 -12.94 18.49 2.79
N VAL A 377 -14.26 18.29 2.65
CA VAL A 377 -15.24 18.93 3.49
C VAL A 377 -15.89 17.86 4.36
N ASP A 378 -15.74 17.98 5.66
CA ASP A 378 -16.37 17.06 6.61
C ASP A 378 -17.84 17.42 6.73
N LYS A 379 -18.66 16.72 5.94
CA LYS A 379 -20.12 16.79 6.13
C LYS A 379 -20.43 15.93 7.35
N THR A 380 -20.69 16.55 8.46
CA THR A 380 -21.17 15.90 9.69
C THR A 380 -22.48 15.19 9.42
N VAL A 381 -22.39 14.00 8.86
CA VAL A 381 -23.52 13.06 8.82
C VAL A 381 -23.45 12.33 10.15
N ASP A 382 -24.48 12.48 10.95
CA ASP A 382 -24.63 11.68 12.16
C ASP A 382 -24.94 10.22 11.76
N TYR A 383 -23.83 9.50 11.50
CA TYR A 383 -23.91 8.08 11.14
C TYR A 383 -24.46 7.22 12.27
N GLU A 384 -24.37 7.69 13.52
CA GLU A 384 -24.91 6.99 14.66
C GLU A 384 -26.45 7.10 14.66
N ALA A 385 -26.98 8.30 14.50
CA ALA A 385 -28.41 8.50 14.35
C ALA A 385 -29.00 7.74 13.14
N LEU A 386 -28.32 7.77 11.99
CA LEU A 386 -28.71 6.99 10.81
C LEU A 386 -28.66 5.47 11.06
N MET A 387 -27.70 5.00 11.82
CA MET A 387 -27.58 3.58 12.17
C MET A 387 -28.69 3.18 13.14
N VAL A 388 -28.95 4.00 14.16
CA VAL A 388 -30.05 3.77 15.12
C VAL A 388 -31.39 3.76 14.38
N ALA A 389 -31.67 4.78 13.60
CA ALA A 389 -32.94 4.87 12.85
C ALA A 389 -33.16 3.64 11.94
N ARG A 390 -32.11 3.16 11.27
CA ARG A 390 -32.18 1.98 10.39
C ARG A 390 -32.37 0.66 11.13
N ASN A 391 -31.74 0.49 12.30
CA ASN A 391 -31.73 -0.79 13.01
C ASN A 391 -32.71 -0.85 14.19
N ALA A 392 -33.23 0.29 14.65
CA ALA A 392 -34.16 0.36 15.78
C ALA A 392 -35.36 -0.60 15.65
N PRO A 393 -36.04 -0.69 14.48
CA PRO A 393 -37.17 -1.62 14.35
C PRO A 393 -36.77 -3.07 14.63
N ARG A 394 -35.60 -3.49 14.12
CA ARG A 394 -35.13 -4.85 14.34
C ARG A 394 -34.64 -5.08 15.78
N TRP A 395 -34.01 -4.10 16.40
CA TRP A 395 -33.58 -4.20 17.80
C TRP A 395 -34.81 -4.25 18.75
N LEU A 396 -35.81 -3.44 18.49
CA LEU A 396 -37.06 -3.48 19.25
C LEU A 396 -37.74 -4.86 19.16
N GLN A 397 -37.84 -5.43 17.95
CA GLN A 397 -38.37 -6.78 17.78
C GLN A 397 -37.56 -7.83 18.53
N MET A 398 -36.23 -7.72 18.55
CA MET A 398 -35.38 -8.66 19.30
C MET A 398 -35.56 -8.49 20.82
N LEU A 399 -35.62 -7.27 21.32
CA LEU A 399 -35.86 -6.97 22.73
C LEU A 399 -37.22 -7.48 23.21
N VAL A 400 -38.28 -7.30 22.40
CA VAL A 400 -39.61 -7.88 22.68
C VAL A 400 -39.55 -9.39 22.67
N LYS A 401 -38.93 -10.00 21.65
CA LYS A 401 -38.83 -11.47 21.52
C LYS A 401 -38.12 -12.13 22.72
N HIS A 402 -37.17 -11.45 23.30
CA HIS A 402 -36.41 -11.95 24.45
C HIS A 402 -36.91 -11.44 25.82
N GLY A 403 -38.04 -10.75 25.86
CA GLY A 403 -38.72 -10.33 27.10
C GLY A 403 -38.06 -9.14 27.80
N PHE A 404 -37.14 -8.40 27.16
CA PHE A 404 -36.55 -7.21 27.76
C PHE A 404 -37.44 -5.99 27.77
N ILE A 405 -38.39 -5.91 26.85
CA ILE A 405 -39.41 -4.86 26.76
C ILE A 405 -40.75 -5.50 26.36
N THR A 406 -41.86 -4.95 26.86
CA THR A 406 -43.20 -5.29 26.41
C THR A 406 -43.55 -4.53 25.12
N ALA A 407 -44.22 -5.19 24.17
CA ALA A 407 -44.75 -4.51 23.01
C ALA A 407 -45.81 -3.49 23.47
N THR A 408 -45.47 -2.21 23.44
CA THR A 408 -46.51 -1.17 23.53
C THR A 408 -47.28 -1.17 22.22
N ALA A 409 -48.57 -1.37 22.30
CA ALA A 409 -49.52 -1.41 21.20
C ALA A 409 -49.50 -0.12 20.35
#